data_85ffcc353ea88cf96ef279786b8642ab
#
_entry.id   85ffcc353ea88cf96ef279786b8642ab
#
_cell.length_a   1.000
_cell.length_b   1.000
_cell.length_c   1.000
_cell.angle_alpha   90.00
_cell.angle_beta   90.00
_cell.angle_gamma   90.00
#
_symmetry.space_group_name_H-M   'P 1'
#
loop_
_entity.id
_entity.type
_entity.pdbx_description
1 polymer ?
#
loop_
_entity_poly.entity_id
_entity_poly.type
_entity_poly.pdbx_seq_one_letter_code
_entity_poly.pdbx_strand_id
1 'polypeptide(L)'
;MKLPGMVDVHVHLRVPGGEHKEDFRTGSAAALAGGITTVMAMPNTFPPIVTIDQLSVAQETANRQSLCDVFMYAGASAEHLDELPRLGEQAPALKLYMDQTYGPLKTNGLENLIRVFESWPKHKVICIHAEQESIAAALGLLNAVPRPIHFCHVSRRAEIELIAAAKRQGLPVTCEVTPHHLFLTEQDAARLWYGIAGLQRDGRRLG
;
A
#
# COMPACT_ATOMS: atom_id res chain seq x y z
N MET A 1 -13.32 -3.91 29.54
CA MET A 1 -12.29 -4.80 28.94
C MET A 1 -11.19 -3.92 28.40
N LYS A 2 -9.91 -4.21 28.69
CA LYS A 2 -8.77 -3.51 28.09
C LYS A 2 -8.29 -4.33 26.88
N LEU A 3 -8.16 -3.70 25.72
CA LEU A 3 -7.63 -4.30 24.50
C LEU A 3 -6.32 -3.57 24.14
N PRO A 4 -5.35 -4.25 23.52
CA PRO A 4 -4.20 -3.56 22.92
C PRO A 4 -4.71 -2.66 21.79
N GLY A 5 -3.98 -1.59 21.52
CA GLY A 5 -4.23 -0.75 20.33
C GLY A 5 -4.06 -1.57 19.05
N MET A 6 -4.93 -1.34 18.08
CA MET A 6 -4.85 -2.00 16.78
C MET A 6 -3.79 -1.33 15.90
N VAL A 7 -3.29 -2.08 14.91
CA VAL A 7 -2.35 -1.60 13.90
C VAL A 7 -3.03 -1.69 12.53
N ASP A 8 -3.08 -0.58 11.80
CA ASP A 8 -3.49 -0.57 10.40
C ASP A 8 -2.26 -0.45 9.51
N VAL A 9 -1.99 -1.49 8.74
CA VAL A 9 -0.78 -1.58 7.91
C VAL A 9 -0.96 -0.99 6.51
N HIS A 10 -2.14 -0.43 6.19
CA HIS A 10 -2.39 0.09 4.84
C HIS A 10 -3.32 1.30 4.85
N VAL A 11 -2.75 2.48 5.00
CA VAL A 11 -3.50 3.75 4.94
C VAL A 11 -2.89 4.73 3.94
N HIS A 12 -3.70 5.66 3.45
CA HIS A 12 -3.26 6.74 2.57
C HIS A 12 -3.50 8.09 3.25
N LEU A 13 -2.49 8.60 3.94
CA LEU A 13 -2.55 9.92 4.62
C LEU A 13 -2.22 11.10 3.68
N ARG A 14 -1.89 10.80 2.41
CA ARG A 14 -1.79 11.74 1.29
C ARG A 14 -0.73 12.84 1.41
N VAL A 15 0.04 12.89 2.46
CA VAL A 15 1.13 13.85 2.67
C VAL A 15 2.47 13.25 2.26
N PRO A 16 3.25 13.95 1.41
CA PRO A 16 3.01 15.29 0.84
C PRO A 16 2.12 15.27 -0.42
N GLY A 17 1.54 16.45 -0.73
CA GLY A 17 0.97 16.77 -2.03
C GLY A 17 -0.49 16.37 -2.26
N GLY A 18 -1.15 15.77 -1.30
CA GLY A 18 -2.56 15.38 -1.37
C GLY A 18 -3.38 15.80 -0.15
N GLU A 19 -2.94 16.82 0.59
CA GLU A 19 -3.49 17.28 1.86
C GLU A 19 -4.95 17.74 1.76
N HIS A 20 -5.41 18.07 0.56
CA HIS A 20 -6.83 18.40 0.32
C HIS A 20 -7.76 17.18 0.44
N LYS A 21 -7.21 15.96 0.45
CA LYS A 21 -7.97 14.69 0.61
C LYS A 21 -7.87 14.14 2.01
N GLU A 22 -6.68 14.16 2.59
CA GLU A 22 -6.37 13.66 3.93
C GLU A 22 -5.01 14.22 4.37
N ASP A 23 -4.78 14.33 5.68
CA ASP A 23 -3.49 14.70 6.25
C ASP A 23 -3.10 13.82 7.45
N PHE A 24 -1.90 14.02 7.98
CA PHE A 24 -1.42 13.23 9.12
C PHE A 24 -2.26 13.44 10.37
N ARG A 25 -2.74 14.65 10.63
CA ARG A 25 -3.49 14.98 11.83
C ARG A 25 -4.90 14.40 11.79
N THR A 26 -5.61 14.63 10.69
CA THR A 26 -7.01 14.19 10.56
C THR A 26 -7.10 12.68 10.40
N GLY A 27 -6.23 12.06 9.60
CA GLY A 27 -6.19 10.62 9.43
C GLY A 27 -5.77 9.87 10.69
N SER A 28 -4.78 10.37 11.45
CA SER A 28 -4.41 9.75 12.74
C SER A 28 -5.47 9.95 13.82
N ALA A 29 -6.21 11.08 13.81
CA ALA A 29 -7.36 11.27 14.69
C ALA A 29 -8.47 10.27 14.39
N ALA A 30 -8.76 10.02 13.11
CA ALA A 30 -9.74 9.02 12.69
C ALA A 30 -9.30 7.59 13.09
N ALA A 31 -8.01 7.27 12.94
CA ALA A 31 -7.44 6.00 13.38
C ALA A 31 -7.65 5.78 14.89
N LEU A 32 -7.30 6.77 15.72
CA LEU A 32 -7.49 6.70 17.18
C LEU A 32 -8.97 6.56 17.57
N ALA A 33 -9.87 7.25 16.88
CA ALA A 33 -11.31 7.12 17.10
C ALA A 33 -11.80 5.69 16.82
N GLY A 34 -11.14 4.96 15.90
CA GLY A 34 -11.37 3.55 15.61
C GLY A 34 -10.62 2.56 16.53
N GLY A 35 -9.81 3.06 17.48
CA GLY A 35 -8.98 2.21 18.35
C GLY A 35 -7.66 1.76 17.74
N ILE A 36 -7.26 2.37 16.62
CA ILE A 36 -5.98 2.11 15.94
C ILE A 36 -4.94 3.09 16.49
N THR A 37 -3.86 2.57 17.05
CA THR A 37 -2.79 3.36 17.68
C THR A 37 -1.52 3.45 16.84
N THR A 38 -1.44 2.65 15.79
CA THR A 38 -0.31 2.64 14.85
C THR A 38 -0.84 2.48 13.43
N VAL A 39 -0.37 3.32 12.51
CA VAL A 39 -0.70 3.23 11.09
C VAL A 39 0.55 3.21 10.23
N MET A 40 0.47 2.51 9.09
CA MET A 40 1.54 2.50 8.09
C MET A 40 1.04 3.15 6.80
N ALA A 41 1.63 4.31 6.45
CA ALA A 41 1.19 5.16 5.35
C ALA A 41 1.89 4.81 4.03
N MET A 42 1.09 4.67 2.97
CA MET A 42 1.54 4.32 1.62
C MET A 42 2.33 5.46 0.95
N PRO A 43 3.34 5.11 0.11
CA PRO A 43 4.32 6.06 -0.43
C PRO A 43 3.89 6.77 -1.73
N ASN A 44 2.66 6.53 -2.23
CA ASN A 44 2.16 7.13 -3.47
C ASN A 44 1.65 8.57 -3.26
N THR A 45 2.54 9.41 -2.82
CA THR A 45 2.38 10.85 -2.54
C THR A 45 2.91 11.69 -3.70
N PHE A 46 2.94 13.01 -3.59
CA PHE A 46 3.50 13.93 -4.57
C PHE A 46 4.46 14.93 -3.88
N PRO A 47 5.80 14.73 -4.02
CA PRO A 47 6.46 13.63 -4.72
C PRO A 47 6.27 12.28 -4.02
N PRO A 48 6.44 11.15 -4.74
CA PRO A 48 6.40 9.83 -4.14
C PRO A 48 7.62 9.57 -3.24
N ILE A 49 7.50 8.66 -2.28
CA ILE A 49 8.58 8.35 -1.33
C ILE A 49 9.43 7.20 -1.89
N VAL A 50 10.44 7.53 -2.68
CA VAL A 50 11.32 6.58 -3.40
C VAL A 50 12.80 6.80 -3.13
N THR A 51 13.16 7.83 -2.35
CA THR A 51 14.54 8.10 -1.91
C THR A 51 14.60 8.25 -0.39
N ILE A 52 15.80 8.11 0.15
CA ILE A 52 16.03 8.23 1.59
C ILE A 52 15.68 9.62 2.13
N ASP A 53 15.96 10.66 1.36
CA ASP A 53 15.65 12.04 1.74
C ASP A 53 14.13 12.26 1.82
N GLN A 54 13.38 11.76 0.84
CA GLN A 54 11.91 11.84 0.83
C GLN A 54 11.31 11.06 2.01
N LEU A 55 11.85 9.87 2.31
CA LEU A 55 11.40 9.07 3.45
C LEU A 55 11.66 9.80 4.77
N SER A 56 12.85 10.38 4.95
CA SER A 56 13.21 11.11 6.17
C SER A 56 12.31 12.32 6.39
N VAL A 57 12.10 13.14 5.35
CA VAL A 57 11.23 14.32 5.42
C VAL A 57 9.78 13.93 5.73
N ALA A 58 9.26 12.90 5.08
CA ALA A 58 7.90 12.42 5.31
C ALA A 58 7.72 11.87 6.73
N GLN A 59 8.68 11.07 7.22
CA GLN A 59 8.64 10.51 8.57
C GLN A 59 8.76 11.60 9.66
N GLU A 60 9.64 12.58 9.48
CA GLU A 60 9.73 13.72 10.40
C GLU A 60 8.44 14.55 10.42
N THR A 61 7.82 14.75 9.26
CA THR A 61 6.55 15.47 9.17
C THR A 61 5.43 14.69 9.86
N ALA A 62 5.35 13.38 9.63
CA ALA A 62 4.42 12.51 10.33
C ALA A 62 4.60 12.58 11.85
N ASN A 63 5.83 12.49 12.35
CA ASN A 63 6.15 12.56 13.78
C ASN A 63 5.72 13.86 14.44
N ARG A 64 5.74 14.99 13.69
CA ARG A 64 5.31 16.31 14.21
C ARG A 64 3.80 16.52 14.16
N GLN A 65 3.10 15.90 13.22
CA GLN A 65 1.70 16.24 12.93
C GLN A 65 0.71 15.18 13.40
N SER A 66 1.14 13.93 13.52
CA SER A 66 0.25 12.82 13.86
C SER A 66 -0.09 12.76 15.34
N LEU A 67 -1.24 12.16 15.64
CA LEU A 67 -1.75 11.93 17.00
C LEU A 67 -1.53 10.48 17.46
N CYS A 68 -1.15 9.58 16.55
CA CYS A 68 -0.75 8.20 16.84
C CYS A 68 0.59 7.88 16.17
N ASP A 69 1.12 6.70 16.37
CA ASP A 69 2.35 6.27 15.70
C ASP A 69 2.09 6.11 14.19
N VAL A 70 2.91 6.77 13.37
CA VAL A 70 2.85 6.68 11.91
C VAL A 70 4.20 6.27 11.36
N PHE A 71 4.22 5.21 10.56
CA PHE A 71 5.39 4.74 9.82
C PHE A 71 5.16 4.88 8.33
N MET A 72 6.19 5.34 7.59
CA MET A 72 6.10 5.53 6.16
C MET A 72 6.66 4.32 5.41
N TYR A 73 5.93 3.83 4.41
CA TYR A 73 6.45 2.88 3.43
C TYR A 73 7.47 3.55 2.49
N ALA A 74 8.45 2.77 2.05
CA ALA A 74 9.19 3.10 0.83
C ALA A 74 8.42 2.63 -0.41
N GLY A 75 8.51 3.36 -1.51
CA GLY A 75 7.97 3.00 -2.81
C GLY A 75 9.04 2.44 -3.73
N ALA A 76 8.72 1.41 -4.51
CA ALA A 76 9.57 0.96 -5.61
C ALA A 76 9.37 1.87 -6.83
N SER A 77 10.48 2.33 -7.43
CA SER A 77 10.50 3.06 -8.69
C SER A 77 11.64 2.55 -9.56
N ALA A 78 11.40 2.37 -10.85
CA ALA A 78 12.43 1.94 -11.79
C ALA A 78 13.62 2.91 -11.89
N GLU A 79 13.38 4.18 -11.56
CA GLU A 79 14.40 5.24 -11.60
C GLU A 79 15.28 5.27 -10.33
N HIS A 80 14.87 4.62 -9.25
CA HIS A 80 15.51 4.69 -7.93
C HIS A 80 15.76 3.30 -7.30
N LEU A 81 16.03 2.28 -8.12
CA LEU A 81 16.26 0.91 -7.62
C LEU A 81 17.52 0.78 -6.77
N ASP A 82 18.49 1.63 -6.98
CA ASP A 82 19.74 1.74 -6.20
C ASP A 82 19.52 2.30 -4.78
N GLU A 83 18.42 3.00 -4.53
CA GLU A 83 18.04 3.48 -3.20
C GLU A 83 17.43 2.37 -2.32
N LEU A 84 16.96 1.28 -2.89
CA LEU A 84 16.21 0.23 -2.15
C LEU A 84 16.96 -0.36 -0.96
N PRO A 85 18.26 -0.67 -1.01
CA PRO A 85 18.97 -1.18 0.16
C PRO A 85 18.97 -0.17 1.33
N ARG A 86 19.22 1.11 1.05
CA ARG A 86 19.25 2.19 2.06
C ARG A 86 17.86 2.48 2.62
N LEU A 87 16.85 2.55 1.75
CA LEU A 87 15.45 2.67 2.16
C LEU A 87 15.04 1.50 3.07
N GLY A 88 15.52 0.30 2.75
CA GLY A 88 15.27 -0.89 3.51
C GLY A 88 15.87 -0.90 4.91
N GLU A 89 16.85 -0.07 5.22
CA GLU A 89 17.36 0.09 6.58
C GLU A 89 16.36 0.85 7.48
N GLN A 90 15.59 1.80 6.91
CA GLN A 90 14.74 2.72 7.66
C GLN A 90 13.24 2.42 7.52
N ALA A 91 12.75 2.12 6.30
CA ALA A 91 11.34 1.84 6.10
C ALA A 91 10.94 0.46 6.64
N PRO A 92 9.76 0.30 7.24
CA PRO A 92 9.28 -0.99 7.75
C PRO A 92 9.01 -1.99 6.63
N ALA A 93 8.55 -1.54 5.47
CA ALA A 93 8.21 -2.35 4.31
C ALA A 93 8.33 -1.55 3.01
N LEU A 94 8.37 -2.27 1.89
CA LEU A 94 8.33 -1.70 0.54
C LEU A 94 6.93 -1.84 -0.05
N LYS A 95 6.45 -0.81 -0.73
CA LYS A 95 5.28 -0.89 -1.60
C LYS A 95 5.70 -0.95 -3.06
N LEU A 96 5.27 -2.01 -3.74
CA LEU A 96 5.47 -2.25 -5.17
C LEU A 96 4.12 -2.15 -5.89
N TYR A 97 4.06 -1.40 -6.97
CA TYR A 97 2.89 -1.29 -7.84
C TYR A 97 3.18 -1.98 -9.18
N MET A 98 2.55 -3.12 -9.42
CA MET A 98 2.68 -3.86 -10.68
C MET A 98 1.61 -3.43 -11.70
N ASP A 99 0.49 -2.89 -11.23
CA ASP A 99 -0.58 -2.35 -12.06
C ASP A 99 -0.79 -0.85 -11.85
N GLN A 100 -1.49 -0.23 -12.80
CA GLN A 100 -1.76 1.20 -12.75
C GLN A 100 -2.75 1.51 -11.63
N THR A 101 -2.40 2.51 -10.82
CA THR A 101 -3.24 3.02 -9.74
C THR A 101 -3.04 4.54 -9.64
N TYR A 102 -3.48 5.13 -8.54
CA TYR A 102 -3.25 6.54 -8.25
C TYR A 102 -1.76 6.83 -8.04
N GLY A 103 -1.21 7.77 -8.81
CA GLY A 103 0.19 8.20 -8.73
C GLY A 103 1.12 7.53 -9.75
N PRO A 104 2.39 7.92 -9.75
CA PRO A 104 3.35 7.55 -10.80
C PRO A 104 4.13 6.25 -10.55
N LEU A 105 3.88 5.53 -9.44
CA LEU A 105 4.75 4.46 -8.94
C LEU A 105 4.58 3.09 -9.63
N LYS A 106 4.07 3.01 -10.85
CA LYS A 106 4.05 1.72 -11.55
C LYS A 106 5.44 1.29 -11.96
N THR A 107 5.88 0.13 -11.46
CA THR A 107 7.15 -0.51 -11.86
C THR A 107 6.89 -1.47 -13.02
N ASN A 108 7.42 -1.14 -14.20
CA ASN A 108 7.29 -1.93 -15.41
C ASN A 108 8.58 -2.70 -15.72
N GLY A 109 8.42 -3.79 -16.47
CA GLY A 109 9.53 -4.60 -16.96
C GLY A 109 9.98 -5.67 -15.95
N LEU A 110 10.13 -6.89 -16.45
CA LEU A 110 10.52 -8.04 -15.63
C LEU A 110 11.89 -7.83 -14.96
N GLU A 111 12.84 -7.21 -15.65
CA GLU A 111 14.17 -6.93 -15.11
C GLU A 111 14.10 -6.02 -13.87
N ASN A 112 13.30 -4.94 -13.92
CA ASN A 112 13.11 -4.04 -12.80
C ASN A 112 12.44 -4.75 -11.62
N LEU A 113 11.45 -5.61 -11.89
CA LEU A 113 10.77 -6.39 -10.86
C LEU A 113 11.73 -7.36 -10.17
N ILE A 114 12.60 -8.06 -10.95
CA ILE A 114 13.64 -8.92 -10.40
C ILE A 114 14.59 -8.10 -9.50
N ARG A 115 15.07 -6.95 -9.97
CA ARG A 115 15.94 -6.07 -9.19
C ARG A 115 15.28 -5.61 -7.89
N VAL A 116 13.98 -5.29 -7.89
CA VAL A 116 13.23 -4.95 -6.67
C VAL A 116 13.27 -6.13 -5.69
N PHE A 117 12.98 -7.35 -6.17
CA PHE A 117 12.99 -8.54 -5.34
C PHE A 117 14.37 -8.90 -4.80
N GLU A 118 15.44 -8.59 -5.52
CA GLU A 118 16.82 -8.87 -5.10
C GLU A 118 17.38 -7.80 -4.15
N SER A 119 17.08 -6.51 -4.41
CA SER A 119 17.70 -5.39 -3.73
C SER A 119 17.06 -5.05 -2.39
N TRP A 120 15.76 -5.30 -2.21
CA TRP A 120 15.10 -5.06 -0.92
C TRP A 120 15.56 -6.06 0.13
N PRO A 121 15.80 -5.68 1.42
CA PRO A 121 16.26 -6.62 2.46
C PRO A 121 15.37 -7.85 2.57
N LYS A 122 15.96 -9.05 2.51
CA LYS A 122 15.22 -10.33 2.40
C LYS A 122 14.28 -10.64 3.56
N HIS A 123 14.55 -10.10 4.74
CA HIS A 123 13.72 -10.30 5.93
C HIS A 123 12.54 -9.32 6.02
N LYS A 124 12.51 -8.28 5.17
CA LYS A 124 11.43 -7.30 5.13
C LYS A 124 10.44 -7.61 4.01
N VAL A 125 9.16 -7.40 4.30
CA VAL A 125 8.07 -7.69 3.36
C VAL A 125 8.04 -6.68 2.19
N ILE A 126 7.68 -7.18 1.00
CA ILE A 126 7.22 -6.35 -0.12
C ILE A 126 5.70 -6.45 -0.17
N CYS A 127 5.02 -5.32 0.00
CA CYS A 127 3.58 -5.19 -0.16
C CYS A 127 3.27 -4.84 -1.62
N ILE A 128 2.45 -5.64 -2.28
CA ILE A 128 2.29 -5.58 -3.74
C ILE A 128 0.85 -5.19 -4.09
N HIS A 129 0.70 -4.10 -4.87
CA HIS A 129 -0.51 -3.85 -5.65
C HIS A 129 -0.39 -4.63 -6.94
N ALA A 130 -1.20 -5.66 -7.11
CA ALA A 130 -1.24 -6.51 -8.28
C ALA A 130 -2.66 -7.02 -8.51
N GLU A 131 -3.05 -7.11 -9.77
CA GLU A 131 -4.36 -7.60 -10.21
C GLU A 131 -4.17 -8.67 -11.28
N GLN A 132 -5.02 -9.72 -11.24
CA GLN A 132 -5.10 -10.75 -12.27
C GLN A 132 -3.73 -11.38 -12.63
N GLU A 133 -3.22 -11.16 -13.85
CA GLU A 133 -1.96 -11.73 -14.34
C GLU A 133 -0.75 -11.28 -13.54
N SER A 134 -0.80 -10.06 -12.98
CA SER A 134 0.30 -9.52 -12.16
C SER A 134 0.47 -10.28 -10.84
N ILE A 135 -0.61 -10.85 -10.28
CA ILE A 135 -0.51 -11.76 -9.12
C ILE A 135 0.26 -13.03 -9.49
N ALA A 136 -0.05 -13.64 -10.64
CA ALA A 136 0.67 -14.83 -11.11
C ALA A 136 2.15 -14.51 -11.38
N ALA A 137 2.44 -13.34 -11.98
CA ALA A 137 3.81 -12.89 -12.21
C ALA A 137 4.57 -12.68 -10.88
N ALA A 138 3.95 -12.04 -9.87
CA ALA A 138 4.56 -11.86 -8.55
C ALA A 138 4.84 -13.18 -7.85
N LEU A 139 3.94 -14.19 -7.96
CA LEU A 139 4.16 -15.53 -7.43
C LEU A 139 5.28 -16.26 -8.16
N GLY A 140 5.41 -16.07 -9.49
CA GLY A 140 6.53 -16.55 -10.27
C GLY A 140 7.87 -15.97 -9.81
N LEU A 141 7.92 -14.67 -9.59
CA LEU A 141 9.08 -13.98 -9.01
C LEU A 141 9.40 -14.48 -7.60
N LEU A 142 8.38 -14.67 -6.76
CA LEU A 142 8.55 -15.21 -5.42
C LEU A 142 9.18 -16.62 -5.43
N ASN A 143 8.83 -17.45 -6.40
CA ASN A 143 9.41 -18.78 -6.55
C ASN A 143 10.89 -18.71 -6.99
N ALA A 144 11.24 -17.72 -7.82
CA ALA A 144 12.62 -17.52 -8.29
C ALA A 144 13.50 -16.80 -7.25
N VAL A 145 12.94 -15.84 -6.52
CA VAL A 145 13.63 -15.05 -5.49
C VAL A 145 12.82 -15.12 -4.19
N PRO A 146 12.97 -16.16 -3.36
CA PRO A 146 12.17 -16.39 -2.17
C PRO A 146 12.34 -15.29 -1.12
N ARG A 147 11.20 -14.72 -0.66
CA ARG A 147 11.12 -13.67 0.36
C ARG A 147 9.67 -13.43 0.80
N PRO A 148 9.40 -12.82 1.97
CA PRO A 148 8.04 -12.50 2.35
C PRO A 148 7.41 -11.45 1.42
N ILE A 149 6.23 -11.76 0.89
CA ILE A 149 5.40 -10.81 0.14
C ILE A 149 3.98 -10.74 0.72
N HIS A 150 3.32 -9.61 0.50
CA HIS A 150 1.96 -9.35 0.93
C HIS A 150 1.15 -8.73 -0.22
N PHE A 151 0.10 -9.40 -0.67
CA PHE A 151 -0.81 -8.85 -1.67
C PHE A 151 -1.83 -7.93 -1.02
N CYS A 152 -1.85 -6.67 -1.46
CA CYS A 152 -2.76 -5.65 -0.95
C CYS A 152 -4.15 -5.79 -1.56
N HIS A 153 -5.20 -5.46 -0.78
CA HIS A 153 -6.58 -5.24 -1.22
C HIS A 153 -7.05 -6.19 -2.33
N VAL A 154 -6.87 -7.50 -2.14
CA VAL A 154 -7.31 -8.54 -3.10
C VAL A 154 -8.83 -8.51 -3.21
N SER A 155 -9.36 -8.46 -4.44
CA SER A 155 -10.79 -8.25 -4.68
C SER A 155 -11.49 -9.38 -5.44
N ARG A 156 -10.73 -10.28 -6.09
CA ARG A 156 -11.28 -11.32 -6.95
C ARG A 156 -11.08 -12.71 -6.37
N ARG A 157 -12.11 -13.55 -6.51
CA ARG A 157 -12.07 -14.94 -6.06
C ARG A 157 -10.89 -15.74 -6.63
N ALA A 158 -10.65 -15.62 -7.94
CA ALA A 158 -9.55 -16.34 -8.61
C ALA A 158 -8.17 -15.94 -8.05
N GLU A 159 -7.98 -14.68 -7.68
CA GLU A 159 -6.77 -14.18 -7.06
C GLU A 159 -6.55 -14.82 -5.67
N ILE A 160 -7.61 -14.87 -4.86
CA ILE A 160 -7.59 -15.51 -3.53
C ILE A 160 -7.24 -17.00 -3.67
N GLU A 161 -7.86 -17.70 -4.63
CA GLU A 161 -7.61 -19.12 -4.87
C GLU A 161 -6.15 -19.39 -5.28
N LEU A 162 -5.58 -18.52 -6.12
CA LEU A 162 -4.18 -18.61 -6.55
C LEU A 162 -3.21 -18.35 -5.39
N ILE A 163 -3.45 -17.29 -4.60
CA ILE A 163 -2.64 -16.97 -3.41
C ILE A 163 -2.73 -18.10 -2.38
N ALA A 164 -3.94 -18.64 -2.15
CA ALA A 164 -4.13 -19.75 -1.24
C ALA A 164 -3.40 -21.02 -1.70
N ALA A 165 -3.34 -21.29 -3.01
CA ALA A 165 -2.58 -22.39 -3.56
C ALA A 165 -1.07 -22.21 -3.32
N ALA A 166 -0.53 -21.01 -3.56
CA ALA A 166 0.87 -20.68 -3.30
C ALA A 166 1.21 -20.84 -1.80
N LYS A 167 0.33 -20.41 -0.92
CA LYS A 167 0.48 -20.54 0.55
C LYS A 167 0.50 -22.03 0.97
N ARG A 168 -0.37 -22.87 0.38
CA ARG A 168 -0.35 -24.33 0.64
C ARG A 168 0.94 -25.01 0.17
N GLN A 169 1.61 -24.45 -0.83
CA GLN A 169 2.92 -24.92 -1.29
C GLN A 169 4.09 -24.43 -0.41
N GLY A 170 3.80 -23.68 0.66
CA GLY A 170 4.82 -23.19 1.58
C GLY A 170 5.47 -21.87 1.16
N LEU A 171 4.98 -21.19 0.13
CA LEU A 171 5.50 -19.87 -0.23
C LEU A 171 5.15 -18.84 0.86
N PRO A 172 6.07 -17.94 1.21
CA PRO A 172 5.88 -16.94 2.27
C PRO A 172 5.02 -15.76 1.77
N VAL A 173 3.74 -16.05 1.50
CA VAL A 173 2.76 -15.11 0.97
C VAL A 173 1.61 -14.88 1.94
N THR A 174 1.21 -13.62 2.07
CA THR A 174 0.00 -13.18 2.77
C THR A 174 -0.80 -12.24 1.88
N CYS A 175 -2.05 -11.99 2.24
CA CYS A 175 -2.89 -11.00 1.55
C CYS A 175 -3.85 -10.32 2.52
N GLU A 176 -4.38 -9.20 2.09
CA GLU A 176 -5.41 -8.45 2.77
C GLU A 176 -6.62 -8.20 1.85
N VAL A 177 -7.76 -7.93 2.46
CA VAL A 177 -8.95 -7.37 1.81
C VAL A 177 -9.35 -6.08 2.54
N THR A 178 -10.03 -5.19 1.84
CA THR A 178 -10.53 -3.96 2.46
C THR A 178 -11.94 -4.19 3.05
N PRO A 179 -12.39 -3.34 4.00
CA PRO A 179 -13.74 -3.46 4.54
C PRO A 179 -14.83 -3.44 3.48
N HIS A 180 -14.70 -2.62 2.43
CA HIS A 180 -15.70 -2.59 1.36
C HIS A 180 -15.73 -3.89 0.54
N HIS A 181 -14.63 -4.63 0.38
CA HIS A 181 -14.64 -5.96 -0.24
C HIS A 181 -15.41 -7.01 0.59
N LEU A 182 -15.55 -6.80 1.90
CA LEU A 182 -16.28 -7.71 2.78
C LEU A 182 -17.78 -7.44 2.81
N PHE A 183 -18.20 -6.17 2.63
CA PHE A 183 -19.57 -5.73 2.87
C PHE A 183 -20.29 -5.22 1.63
N LEU A 184 -19.58 -4.92 0.53
CA LEU A 184 -20.14 -4.38 -0.70
C LEU A 184 -19.94 -5.33 -1.87
N THR A 185 -20.84 -5.25 -2.85
CA THR A 185 -20.83 -6.02 -4.10
C THR A 185 -20.79 -5.07 -5.30
N GLU A 186 -20.59 -5.61 -6.51
CA GLU A 186 -20.70 -4.83 -7.75
C GLU A 186 -22.07 -4.13 -7.91
N GLN A 187 -23.14 -4.72 -7.35
CA GLN A 187 -24.47 -4.10 -7.37
C GLN A 187 -24.55 -2.84 -6.51
N ASP A 188 -23.73 -2.76 -5.44
CA ASP A 188 -23.65 -1.58 -4.59
C ASP A 188 -22.87 -0.46 -5.27
N ALA A 189 -21.93 -0.78 -6.17
CA ALA A 189 -21.13 0.21 -6.89
C ALA A 189 -22.01 1.18 -7.70
N ALA A 190 -23.08 0.70 -8.36
CA ALA A 190 -24.01 1.54 -9.07
C ALA A 190 -24.72 2.54 -8.13
N ARG A 191 -25.14 2.10 -6.95
CA ARG A 191 -25.80 2.97 -5.95
C ARG A 191 -24.85 4.01 -5.39
N LEU A 192 -23.61 3.64 -5.11
CA LEU A 192 -22.56 4.55 -4.67
C LEU A 192 -22.19 5.55 -5.77
N TRP A 193 -22.11 5.11 -7.02
CA TRP A 193 -21.84 5.99 -8.17
C TRP A 193 -22.93 7.03 -8.36
N TYR A 194 -24.21 6.66 -8.25
CA TYR A 194 -25.32 7.61 -8.33
C TYR A 194 -25.31 8.60 -7.16
N GLY A 195 -24.91 8.17 -5.96
CA GLY A 195 -24.70 9.05 -4.82
C GLY A 195 -23.56 10.04 -5.04
N ILE A 196 -22.43 9.57 -5.62
CA ILE A 196 -21.27 10.40 -5.96
C ILE A 196 -21.62 11.35 -7.12
N ALA A 197 -22.34 10.90 -8.15
CA ALA A 197 -22.80 11.73 -9.26
C ALA A 197 -23.79 12.82 -8.80
N GLY A 198 -24.58 12.55 -7.77
CA GLY A 198 -25.42 13.56 -7.10
C GLY A 198 -24.60 14.66 -6.43
N LEU A 199 -23.45 14.32 -5.83
CA LEU A 199 -22.50 15.26 -5.24
C LEU A 199 -21.72 16.07 -6.30
N GLN A 200 -21.52 15.52 -7.52
CA GLN A 200 -20.87 16.23 -8.62
C GLN A 200 -21.73 17.36 -9.20
N ARG A 201 -23.06 17.35 -9.02
CA ARG A 201 -23.94 18.44 -9.44
C ARG A 201 -23.70 19.73 -8.67
N ASP A 202 -23.12 19.66 -7.48
CA ASP A 202 -22.77 20.83 -6.64
C ASP A 202 -21.35 21.37 -6.90
N GLY A 203 -20.72 21.02 -8.01
CA GLY A 203 -19.44 21.62 -8.44
C GLY A 203 -18.20 21.13 -7.70
N ARG A 204 -18.29 20.13 -6.84
CA ARG A 204 -17.14 19.49 -6.18
C ARG A 204 -16.76 18.21 -6.91
N ARG A 205 -15.65 18.25 -7.64
CA ARG A 205 -15.04 17.04 -8.20
C ARG A 205 -14.42 16.23 -7.07
N LEU A 206 -14.95 15.02 -6.86
CA LEU A 206 -14.22 13.99 -6.15
C LEU A 206 -13.25 13.37 -7.15
N GLY A 207 -11.95 13.69 -7.06
CA GLY A 207 -10.87 13.07 -7.80
C GLY A 207 -10.28 11.91 -7.00
#